data_b0e7fdb8ff21b90e7102634a297c0c76
#
_entry.id   b0e7fdb8ff21b90e7102634a297c0c76
#
_cell.length_a   1.000
_cell.length_b   1.000
_cell.length_c   1.000
_cell.angle_alpha   90.00
_cell.angle_beta   90.00
_cell.angle_gamma   90.00
#
_symmetry.space_group_name_H-M   'P 1'
#
loop_
_entity.id
_entity.type
_entity.pdbx_description
1 polymer ?
#
loop_
_entity_poly.entity_id
_entity_poly.type
_entity_poly.pdbx_seq_one_letter_code
_entity_poly.pdbx_strand_id
1 'polypeptide(L)'
;MRPARALIDLQALRHNYQLARETSGVRALAVIKADAYGHGAVRCAQALEGEADGFAVACIEEALELRAAGIRAPVLLLEGFFEASELALIVEHDFWCVVHSLWQLEAIEQAAVAKPLTVWLKLDSGMHRVGLHPKDYQAAYQRLQASGKVEKIVLMSHFARADELDCPRSSEQVAVFEAARQGLGAEISLRNSPAVMGWPSVPSDWVRPGIMLYGSTPFEENNSVACLLYTSPSPRDLSTS
;
A
#
# COMPACT_ATOMS: atom_id res chain seq x y z
N MET A 1 26.89 12.71 21.76
CA MET A 1 26.21 12.08 20.61
C MET A 1 26.27 10.58 20.80
N ARG A 2 25.15 9.85 20.69
CA ARG A 2 25.19 8.39 20.80
C ARG A 2 25.93 7.81 19.58
N PRO A 3 26.83 6.80 19.74
CA PRO A 3 27.59 6.24 18.63
C PRO A 3 26.80 5.26 17.75
N ALA A 4 25.49 5.11 18.00
CA ALA A 4 24.65 4.21 17.22
C ALA A 4 24.48 4.72 15.78
N ARG A 5 24.66 3.83 14.80
CA ARG A 5 24.46 4.09 13.37
C ARG A 5 23.55 3.02 12.81
N ALA A 6 22.60 3.43 11.97
CA ALA A 6 21.84 2.52 11.12
C ALA A 6 22.52 2.49 9.73
N LEU A 7 22.86 1.30 9.26
CA LEU A 7 23.36 1.09 7.91
C LEU A 7 22.20 0.55 7.08
N ILE A 8 21.75 1.34 6.10
CA ILE A 8 20.64 0.96 5.22
C ILE A 8 21.22 0.40 3.93
N ASP A 9 20.96 -0.89 3.68
CA ASP A 9 21.34 -1.56 2.45
C ASP A 9 20.25 -1.40 1.38
N LEU A 10 20.44 -0.47 0.47
CA LEU A 10 19.49 -0.21 -0.61
C LEU A 10 19.47 -1.33 -1.67
N GLN A 11 20.50 -2.16 -1.75
CA GLN A 11 20.51 -3.33 -2.63
C GLN A 11 19.61 -4.45 -2.07
N ALA A 12 19.66 -4.65 -0.75
CA ALA A 12 18.75 -5.57 -0.09
C ALA A 12 17.28 -5.12 -0.23
N LEU A 13 17.02 -3.81 -0.15
CA LEU A 13 15.68 -3.25 -0.41
C LEU A 13 15.20 -3.58 -1.83
N ARG A 14 16.04 -3.37 -2.86
CA ARG A 14 15.71 -3.69 -4.25
C ARG A 14 15.45 -5.18 -4.43
N HIS A 15 16.30 -6.04 -3.87
CA HIS A 15 16.12 -7.47 -3.88
C HIS A 15 14.78 -7.89 -3.27
N ASN A 16 14.44 -7.34 -2.10
CA ASN A 16 13.18 -7.65 -1.41
C ASN A 16 11.96 -7.17 -2.20
N TYR A 17 12.06 -6.04 -2.89
CA TYR A 17 11.01 -5.57 -3.78
C TYR A 17 10.81 -6.51 -4.98
N GLN A 18 11.88 -6.92 -5.63
CA GLN A 18 11.84 -7.88 -6.74
C GLN A 18 11.26 -9.23 -6.27
N LEU A 19 11.70 -9.73 -5.11
CA LEU A 19 11.15 -10.95 -4.51
C LEU A 19 9.64 -10.84 -4.27
N ALA A 20 9.15 -9.69 -3.78
CA ALA A 20 7.72 -9.47 -3.60
C ALA A 20 6.95 -9.51 -4.93
N ARG A 21 7.50 -8.91 -5.99
CA ARG A 21 6.93 -8.96 -7.35
C ARG A 21 6.91 -10.38 -7.91
N GLU A 22 8.02 -11.08 -7.84
CA GLU A 22 8.16 -12.44 -8.36
C GLU A 22 7.23 -13.41 -7.61
N THR A 23 7.23 -13.36 -6.28
CA THR A 23 6.36 -14.20 -5.44
C THR A 23 4.89 -13.94 -5.71
N SER A 24 4.51 -12.69 -5.92
CA SER A 24 3.11 -12.34 -6.17
C SER A 24 2.67 -12.57 -7.60
N GLY A 25 3.58 -12.45 -8.57
CA GLY A 25 3.32 -12.55 -10.01
C GLY A 25 2.52 -11.36 -10.57
N VAL A 26 2.34 -10.28 -9.80
CA VAL A 26 1.54 -9.11 -10.16
C VAL A 26 2.26 -7.81 -9.82
N ARG A 27 1.66 -6.68 -10.15
CA ARG A 27 2.22 -5.35 -9.84
C ARG A 27 2.31 -5.11 -8.34
N ALA A 28 3.36 -4.40 -7.91
CA ALA A 28 3.64 -4.14 -6.51
C ALA A 28 3.83 -2.64 -6.24
N LEU A 29 3.09 -2.11 -5.27
CA LEU A 29 3.37 -0.80 -4.70
C LEU A 29 4.36 -0.98 -3.53
N ALA A 30 5.53 -0.36 -3.63
CA ALA A 30 6.45 -0.31 -2.51
C ALA A 30 5.89 0.61 -1.41
N VAL A 31 5.56 0.04 -0.25
CA VAL A 31 5.01 0.81 0.87
C VAL A 31 6.18 1.44 1.64
N ILE A 32 6.33 2.75 1.48
CA ILE A 32 7.43 3.56 2.04
C ILE A 32 6.95 4.67 2.98
N LYS A 33 5.75 4.54 3.54
CA LYS A 33 5.20 5.46 4.54
C LYS A 33 6.04 5.49 5.82
N ALA A 34 5.83 6.51 6.66
CA ALA A 34 6.55 6.72 7.91
C ALA A 34 8.08 6.71 7.68
N ASP A 35 8.52 7.53 6.74
CA ASP A 35 9.92 7.65 6.31
C ASP A 35 10.53 6.27 5.94
N ALA A 36 9.80 5.49 5.11
CA ALA A 36 10.16 4.11 4.75
C ALA A 36 10.40 3.25 5.99
N TYR A 37 9.46 3.26 6.95
CA TYR A 37 9.59 2.57 8.25
C TYR A 37 10.85 2.98 9.01
N GLY A 38 11.27 4.25 8.85
CA GLY A 38 12.47 4.82 9.47
C GLY A 38 13.77 4.60 8.70
N HIS A 39 13.70 4.12 7.44
CA HIS A 39 14.88 3.83 6.60
C HIS A 39 15.22 4.97 5.62
N GLY A 40 14.44 6.05 5.57
CA GLY A 40 14.65 7.17 4.66
C GLY A 40 13.86 7.03 3.37
N ALA A 41 12.63 7.58 3.32
CA ALA A 41 11.69 7.39 2.21
C ALA A 41 12.25 7.85 0.86
N VAL A 42 12.87 9.02 0.81
CA VAL A 42 13.46 9.56 -0.43
C VAL A 42 14.53 8.64 -0.99
N ARG A 43 15.46 8.16 -0.14
CA ARG A 43 16.53 7.25 -0.57
C ARG A 43 16.00 5.90 -1.04
N CYS A 44 15.02 5.36 -0.31
CA CYS A 44 14.36 4.11 -0.69
C CYS A 44 13.62 4.25 -2.02
N ALA A 45 12.88 5.35 -2.21
CA ALA A 45 12.19 5.62 -3.47
C ALA A 45 13.17 5.77 -4.63
N GLN A 46 14.25 6.56 -4.47
CA GLN A 46 15.28 6.72 -5.50
C GLN A 46 15.95 5.39 -5.87
N ALA A 47 16.19 4.51 -4.90
CA ALA A 47 16.78 3.20 -5.17
C ALA A 47 15.83 2.27 -5.96
N LEU A 48 14.52 2.47 -5.83
CA LEU A 48 13.48 1.69 -6.52
C LEU A 48 12.93 2.40 -7.77
N GLU A 49 13.31 3.66 -8.04
CA GLU A 49 12.85 4.40 -9.21
C GLU A 49 13.22 3.65 -10.49
N GLY A 50 12.26 3.47 -11.38
CA GLY A 50 12.42 2.69 -12.61
C GLY A 50 12.22 1.17 -12.46
N GLU A 51 12.14 0.62 -11.24
CA GLU A 51 11.81 -0.78 -10.98
C GLU A 51 10.42 -0.94 -10.34
N ALA A 52 10.05 0.01 -9.46
CA ALA A 52 8.78 -0.04 -8.77
C ALA A 52 7.61 0.33 -9.70
N ASP A 53 6.53 -0.46 -9.64
CA ASP A 53 5.28 -0.13 -10.33
C ASP A 53 4.59 1.10 -9.72
N GLY A 54 5.03 1.51 -8.54
CA GLY A 54 4.63 2.70 -7.81
C GLY A 54 4.98 2.60 -6.33
N PHE A 55 4.69 3.67 -5.61
CA PHE A 55 4.92 3.79 -4.18
C PHE A 55 3.60 3.97 -3.42
N ALA A 56 3.61 3.66 -2.14
CA ALA A 56 2.47 3.94 -1.27
C ALA A 56 2.96 4.57 0.03
N VAL A 57 2.35 5.71 0.36
CA VAL A 57 2.65 6.53 1.55
C VAL A 57 1.38 6.72 2.39
N ALA A 58 1.49 7.27 3.58
CA ALA A 58 0.33 7.47 4.45
C ALA A 58 -0.46 8.71 4.01
N CYS A 59 0.18 9.85 3.87
CA CYS A 59 -0.44 11.16 3.69
C CYS A 59 0.23 11.97 2.56
N ILE A 60 -0.37 13.12 2.27
CA ILE A 60 0.03 13.97 1.15
C ILE A 60 1.42 14.59 1.36
N GLU A 61 1.80 14.91 2.58
CA GLU A 61 3.11 15.50 2.90
C GLU A 61 4.24 14.54 2.53
N GLU A 62 4.10 13.25 2.84
CA GLU A 62 5.07 12.22 2.44
C GLU A 62 5.16 12.11 0.90
N ALA A 63 4.03 12.20 0.21
CA ALA A 63 4.00 12.16 -1.26
C ALA A 63 4.66 13.40 -1.89
N LEU A 64 4.42 14.59 -1.34
CA LEU A 64 5.04 15.84 -1.80
C LEU A 64 6.56 15.83 -1.61
N GLU A 65 7.05 15.25 -0.51
CA GLU A 65 8.48 15.06 -0.29
C GLU A 65 9.11 14.19 -1.39
N LEU A 66 8.44 13.10 -1.79
CA LEU A 66 8.90 12.26 -2.90
C LEU A 66 8.91 13.03 -4.22
N ARG A 67 7.88 13.79 -4.53
CA ARG A 67 7.83 14.62 -5.76
C ARG A 67 8.94 15.69 -5.76
N ALA A 68 9.18 16.36 -4.62
CA ALA A 68 10.26 17.32 -4.47
C ALA A 68 11.65 16.68 -4.67
N ALA A 69 11.81 15.41 -4.31
CA ALA A 69 13.02 14.63 -4.55
C ALA A 69 13.16 14.09 -5.99
N GLY A 70 12.21 14.40 -6.87
CA GLY A 70 12.25 14.02 -8.29
C GLY A 70 11.63 12.69 -8.64
N ILE A 71 11.00 11.99 -7.69
CA ILE A 71 10.29 10.72 -7.96
C ILE A 71 9.11 10.97 -8.90
N ARG A 72 9.03 10.20 -9.99
CA ARG A 72 7.99 10.32 -11.03
C ARG A 72 7.00 9.16 -11.05
N ALA A 73 7.39 8.00 -10.52
CA ALA A 73 6.51 6.84 -10.42
C ALA A 73 5.19 7.18 -9.71
N PRO A 74 4.10 6.44 -9.96
CA PRO A 74 2.84 6.63 -9.26
C PRO A 74 3.00 6.58 -7.74
N VAL A 75 2.30 7.44 -7.01
CA VAL A 75 2.28 7.46 -5.54
C VAL A 75 0.84 7.38 -5.05
N LEU A 76 0.54 6.37 -4.25
CA LEU A 76 -0.76 6.15 -3.63
C LEU A 76 -0.78 6.69 -2.20
N LEU A 77 -1.74 7.56 -1.89
CA LEU A 77 -2.07 8.01 -0.55
C LEU A 77 -2.96 6.97 0.13
N LEU A 78 -2.41 6.18 1.06
CA LEU A 78 -3.11 5.03 1.69
C LEU A 78 -4.26 5.44 2.62
N GLU A 79 -4.23 6.66 3.13
CA GLU A 79 -5.29 7.25 3.97
C GLU A 79 -6.16 8.23 3.18
N GLY A 80 -5.87 8.38 1.87
CA GLY A 80 -6.55 9.34 1.00
C GLY A 80 -6.14 10.76 1.33
N PHE A 81 -7.13 11.62 1.53
CA PHE A 81 -6.94 13.02 1.90
C PHE A 81 -7.77 13.34 3.13
N PHE A 82 -7.28 14.29 3.93
CA PHE A 82 -7.91 14.70 5.20
C PHE A 82 -8.77 15.96 5.04
N GLU A 83 -8.48 16.76 4.02
CA GLU A 83 -9.25 17.97 3.68
C GLU A 83 -9.53 18.01 2.17
N ALA A 84 -10.70 18.53 1.78
CA ALA A 84 -11.07 18.65 0.37
C ALA A 84 -10.12 19.55 -0.43
N SER A 85 -9.43 20.48 0.23
CA SER A 85 -8.41 21.35 -0.34
C SER A 85 -7.21 20.58 -0.90
N GLU A 86 -6.89 19.41 -0.35
CA GLU A 86 -5.79 18.55 -0.83
C GLU A 86 -6.03 17.96 -2.22
N LEU A 87 -7.29 17.90 -2.69
CA LEU A 87 -7.62 17.42 -4.02
C LEU A 87 -6.93 18.21 -5.13
N ALA A 88 -6.69 19.50 -4.93
CA ALA A 88 -5.94 20.31 -5.89
C ALA A 88 -4.50 19.82 -6.04
N LEU A 89 -3.82 19.51 -4.93
CA LEU A 89 -2.46 18.98 -4.91
C LEU A 89 -2.41 17.53 -5.47
N ILE A 90 -3.42 16.72 -5.16
CA ILE A 90 -3.53 15.35 -5.70
C ILE A 90 -3.59 15.39 -7.23
N VAL A 91 -4.38 16.31 -7.79
CA VAL A 91 -4.50 16.52 -9.24
C VAL A 91 -3.21 17.08 -9.83
N GLU A 92 -2.61 18.10 -9.20
CA GLU A 92 -1.39 18.76 -9.66
C GLU A 92 -0.21 17.78 -9.76
N HIS A 93 -0.02 16.97 -8.72
CA HIS A 93 1.11 16.07 -8.60
C HIS A 93 0.85 14.65 -9.11
N ASP A 94 -0.33 14.39 -9.65
CA ASP A 94 -0.72 13.08 -10.18
C ASP A 94 -0.62 11.95 -9.14
N PHE A 95 -1.17 12.22 -7.95
CA PHE A 95 -1.25 11.21 -6.91
C PHE A 95 -2.49 10.35 -7.07
N TRP A 96 -2.36 9.09 -6.73
CA TRP A 96 -3.49 8.20 -6.52
C TRP A 96 -3.98 8.34 -5.08
N CYS A 97 -5.29 8.29 -4.86
CA CYS A 97 -5.82 8.43 -3.51
C CYS A 97 -6.78 7.29 -3.14
N VAL A 98 -6.68 6.85 -1.90
CA VAL A 98 -7.67 5.95 -1.32
C VAL A 98 -8.92 6.76 -0.96
N VAL A 99 -10.08 6.20 -1.27
CA VAL A 99 -11.39 6.65 -0.76
C VAL A 99 -11.91 5.57 0.18
N HIS A 100 -12.07 5.92 1.45
CA HIS A 100 -12.46 4.99 2.51
C HIS A 100 -13.66 5.47 3.34
N SER A 101 -14.22 6.63 2.97
CA SER A 101 -15.36 7.24 3.66
C SER A 101 -16.27 7.98 2.67
N LEU A 102 -17.53 8.14 3.02
CA LEU A 102 -18.51 8.82 2.16
C LEU A 102 -18.19 10.31 1.99
N TRP A 103 -17.62 10.96 3.01
CA TRP A 103 -17.24 12.36 2.89
C TRP A 103 -16.13 12.60 1.84
N GLN A 104 -15.15 11.68 1.73
CA GLN A 104 -14.12 11.76 0.69
C GLN A 104 -14.74 11.59 -0.70
N LEU A 105 -15.68 10.67 -0.86
CA LEU A 105 -16.43 10.50 -2.09
C LEU A 105 -17.20 11.77 -2.45
N GLU A 106 -17.95 12.34 -1.51
CA GLU A 106 -18.68 13.60 -1.70
C GLU A 106 -17.77 14.76 -2.05
N ALA A 107 -16.61 14.85 -1.40
CA ALA A 107 -15.62 15.86 -1.72
C ALA A 107 -15.12 15.74 -3.18
N ILE A 108 -14.88 14.53 -3.69
CA ILE A 108 -14.54 14.30 -5.10
C ILE A 108 -15.68 14.72 -6.00
N GLU A 109 -16.92 14.33 -5.70
CA GLU A 109 -18.09 14.71 -6.51
C GLU A 109 -18.29 16.23 -6.63
N GLN A 110 -17.92 16.98 -5.60
CA GLN A 110 -18.05 18.44 -5.53
C GLN A 110 -16.83 19.18 -6.10
N ALA A 111 -15.67 18.53 -6.14
CA ALA A 111 -14.43 19.18 -6.55
C ALA A 111 -14.45 19.60 -8.03
N ALA A 112 -13.86 20.75 -8.33
CA ALA A 112 -13.52 21.15 -9.70
C ALA A 112 -12.13 20.60 -10.04
N VAL A 113 -12.06 19.37 -10.57
CA VAL A 113 -10.79 18.74 -10.93
C VAL A 113 -10.43 19.05 -12.38
N ALA A 114 -9.17 19.43 -12.64
CA ALA A 114 -8.67 19.75 -13.98
C ALA A 114 -8.42 18.48 -14.82
N LYS A 115 -8.17 17.35 -14.18
CA LYS A 115 -8.04 16.02 -14.81
C LYS A 115 -8.66 14.95 -13.92
N PRO A 116 -9.13 13.82 -14.49
CA PRO A 116 -9.70 12.73 -13.70
C PRO A 116 -8.66 12.11 -12.76
N LEU A 117 -9.17 11.54 -11.66
CA LEU A 117 -8.39 10.92 -10.60
C LEU A 117 -8.28 9.40 -10.77
N THR A 118 -7.19 8.81 -10.32
CA THR A 118 -7.11 7.38 -10.03
C THR A 118 -7.43 7.15 -8.55
N VAL A 119 -8.52 6.42 -8.28
CA VAL A 119 -9.04 6.18 -6.93
C VAL A 119 -8.87 4.72 -6.54
N TRP A 120 -8.46 4.49 -5.30
CA TRP A 120 -8.44 3.17 -4.67
C TRP A 120 -9.59 3.10 -3.66
N LEU A 121 -10.71 2.48 -4.05
CA LEU A 121 -11.90 2.39 -3.22
C LEU A 121 -11.71 1.31 -2.17
N LYS A 122 -11.68 1.72 -0.89
CA LYS A 122 -11.34 0.83 0.21
C LYS A 122 -12.58 0.32 0.96
N LEU A 123 -12.70 -1.01 1.00
CA LEU A 123 -13.66 -1.73 1.80
C LEU A 123 -13.10 -2.04 3.20
N ASP A 124 -13.88 -1.85 4.23
CA ASP A 124 -13.67 -2.52 5.52
C ASP A 124 -14.27 -3.93 5.47
N SER A 125 -13.43 -4.90 5.17
CA SER A 125 -13.84 -6.31 5.14
C SER A 125 -13.71 -7.01 6.49
N GLY A 126 -13.33 -6.28 7.55
CA GLY A 126 -13.24 -6.84 8.89
C GLY A 126 -11.99 -6.47 9.68
N MET A 127 -11.22 -5.48 9.23
CA MET A 127 -10.11 -4.91 10.02
C MET A 127 -10.59 -3.83 10.99
N HIS A 128 -11.70 -3.14 10.66
CA HIS A 128 -12.35 -2.14 11.49
C HIS A 128 -11.45 -0.94 11.87
N ARG A 129 -10.62 -0.51 10.92
CA ARG A 129 -9.77 0.68 11.08
C ARG A 129 -10.23 1.83 10.20
N VAL A 130 -10.25 1.65 8.89
CA VAL A 130 -10.77 2.57 7.87
C VAL A 130 -11.25 1.77 6.66
N GLY A 131 -12.30 2.23 5.99
CA GLY A 131 -12.92 1.58 4.84
C GLY A 131 -14.42 1.79 4.83
N LEU A 132 -15.02 1.74 3.66
CA LEU A 132 -16.47 1.77 3.51
C LEU A 132 -17.09 0.48 4.05
N HIS A 133 -18.26 0.61 4.64
CA HIS A 133 -19.03 -0.56 5.04
C HIS A 133 -19.50 -1.36 3.81
N PRO A 134 -19.57 -2.70 3.84
CA PRO A 134 -19.96 -3.52 2.71
C PRO A 134 -21.29 -3.11 2.05
N LYS A 135 -22.29 -2.68 2.84
CA LYS A 135 -23.59 -2.22 2.34
C LYS A 135 -23.52 -0.97 1.44
N ASP A 136 -22.50 -0.13 1.62
CA ASP A 136 -22.36 1.15 0.91
C ASP A 136 -21.38 1.04 -0.26
N TYR A 137 -20.65 -0.07 -0.37
CA TYR A 137 -19.50 -0.21 -1.25
C TYR A 137 -19.86 -0.14 -2.75
N GLN A 138 -20.86 -0.89 -3.18
CA GLN A 138 -21.30 -0.87 -4.58
C GLN A 138 -21.88 0.48 -4.99
N ALA A 139 -22.67 1.10 -4.13
CA ALA A 139 -23.21 2.44 -4.38
C ALA A 139 -22.09 3.48 -4.50
N ALA A 140 -21.08 3.39 -3.64
CA ALA A 140 -19.92 4.28 -3.71
C ALA A 140 -19.11 4.09 -5.01
N TYR A 141 -18.92 2.85 -5.46
CA TYR A 141 -18.28 2.56 -6.75
C TYR A 141 -19.05 3.20 -7.91
N GLN A 142 -20.37 3.01 -7.96
CA GLN A 142 -21.22 3.56 -9.00
C GLN A 142 -21.20 5.10 -9.00
N ARG A 143 -21.24 5.72 -7.83
CA ARG A 143 -21.17 7.18 -7.68
C ARG A 143 -19.83 7.72 -8.22
N LEU A 144 -18.70 7.10 -7.87
CA LEU A 144 -17.39 7.49 -8.39
C LEU A 144 -17.33 7.39 -9.93
N GLN A 145 -17.84 6.29 -10.50
CA GLN A 145 -17.91 6.13 -11.95
C GLN A 145 -18.80 7.21 -12.62
N ALA A 146 -19.95 7.47 -12.03
CA ALA A 146 -20.92 8.44 -12.58
C ALA A 146 -20.44 9.91 -12.44
N SER A 147 -19.51 10.18 -11.53
CA SER A 147 -19.03 11.55 -11.26
C SER A 147 -18.35 12.22 -12.46
N GLY A 148 -17.81 11.43 -13.39
CA GLY A 148 -16.97 11.93 -14.51
C GLY A 148 -15.61 12.48 -14.05
N LYS A 149 -15.25 12.32 -12.77
CA LYS A 149 -14.03 12.87 -12.16
C LYS A 149 -13.00 11.80 -11.84
N VAL A 150 -13.33 10.53 -12.10
CA VAL A 150 -12.47 9.38 -11.84
C VAL A 150 -12.29 8.61 -13.14
N GLU A 151 -11.03 8.39 -13.55
CA GLU A 151 -10.70 7.62 -14.75
C GLU A 151 -10.47 6.14 -14.44
N LYS A 152 -9.98 5.85 -13.22
CA LYS A 152 -9.67 4.49 -12.81
C LYS A 152 -10.05 4.26 -11.35
N ILE A 153 -10.69 3.12 -11.10
CA ILE A 153 -11.00 2.65 -9.74
C ILE A 153 -10.29 1.31 -9.52
N VAL A 154 -9.54 1.19 -8.44
CA VAL A 154 -8.99 -0.06 -7.92
C VAL A 154 -9.73 -0.40 -6.63
N LEU A 155 -10.24 -1.63 -6.51
CA LEU A 155 -10.93 -2.09 -5.31
C LEU A 155 -9.91 -2.65 -4.32
N MET A 156 -9.96 -2.22 -3.07
CA MET A 156 -8.98 -2.67 -2.09
C MET A 156 -9.59 -2.98 -0.73
N SER A 157 -8.90 -3.84 0.02
CA SER A 157 -9.07 -4.01 1.44
C SER A 157 -7.73 -4.28 2.12
N HIS A 158 -7.73 -4.50 3.43
CA HIS A 158 -6.52 -4.79 4.19
C HIS A 158 -6.79 -5.90 5.21
N PHE A 159 -5.92 -6.91 5.24
CA PHE A 159 -6.03 -8.01 6.17
C PHE A 159 -5.59 -7.59 7.58
N ALA A 160 -6.38 -8.02 8.57
CA ALA A 160 -6.11 -7.76 9.97
C ALA A 160 -5.09 -8.74 10.56
N ARG A 161 -5.12 -10.01 10.12
CA ARG A 161 -4.38 -11.13 10.70
C ARG A 161 -3.83 -12.09 9.63
N ALA A 162 -3.28 -11.56 8.53
CA ALA A 162 -2.70 -12.42 7.49
C ALA A 162 -1.37 -13.06 7.88
N ASP A 163 -0.75 -12.59 8.95
CA ASP A 163 0.43 -13.13 9.63
C ASP A 163 0.13 -14.42 10.41
N GLU A 164 -1.14 -14.68 10.71
CA GLU A 164 -1.60 -15.89 11.39
C GLU A 164 -2.23 -16.84 10.35
N LEU A 165 -1.42 -17.76 9.83
CA LEU A 165 -1.82 -18.63 8.71
C LEU A 165 -2.98 -19.58 9.03
N ASP A 166 -3.11 -20.01 10.28
CA ASP A 166 -4.17 -20.91 10.76
C ASP A 166 -5.45 -20.16 11.18
N CYS A 167 -5.42 -18.82 11.19
CA CYS A 167 -6.56 -18.01 11.58
C CYS A 167 -7.55 -17.85 10.41
N PRO A 168 -8.85 -18.18 10.59
CA PRO A 168 -9.84 -18.07 9.52
C PRO A 168 -10.16 -16.62 9.13
N ARG A 169 -9.70 -15.63 9.91
CA ARG A 169 -10.04 -14.22 9.72
C ARG A 169 -9.73 -13.69 8.32
N SER A 170 -8.59 -14.08 7.76
CA SER A 170 -8.19 -13.65 6.42
C SER A 170 -9.12 -14.22 5.34
N SER A 171 -9.53 -15.48 5.45
CA SER A 171 -10.49 -16.11 4.54
C SER A 171 -11.88 -15.48 4.66
N GLU A 172 -12.33 -15.16 5.87
CA GLU A 172 -13.57 -14.43 6.12
C GLU A 172 -13.55 -13.04 5.47
N GLN A 173 -12.44 -12.31 5.60
CA GLN A 173 -12.27 -11.01 4.95
C GLN A 173 -12.30 -11.10 3.43
N VAL A 174 -11.72 -12.14 2.84
CA VAL A 174 -11.83 -12.40 1.39
C VAL A 174 -13.28 -12.64 1.00
N ALA A 175 -14.02 -13.46 1.74
CA ALA A 175 -15.42 -13.73 1.44
C ALA A 175 -16.30 -12.46 1.49
N VAL A 176 -16.08 -11.60 2.49
CA VAL A 176 -16.77 -10.30 2.61
C VAL A 176 -16.41 -9.40 1.42
N PHE A 177 -15.14 -9.35 1.03
CA PHE A 177 -14.69 -8.54 -0.09
C PHE A 177 -15.29 -9.02 -1.41
N GLU A 178 -15.27 -10.34 -1.68
CA GLU A 178 -15.82 -10.92 -2.89
C GLU A 178 -17.33 -10.69 -3.01
N ALA A 179 -18.07 -10.81 -1.89
CA ALA A 179 -19.49 -10.50 -1.87
C ALA A 179 -19.78 -9.02 -2.16
N ALA A 180 -19.01 -8.11 -1.56
CA ALA A 180 -19.19 -6.67 -1.74
C ALA A 180 -18.84 -6.18 -3.15
N ARG A 181 -17.86 -6.82 -3.82
CA ARG A 181 -17.44 -6.44 -5.17
C ARG A 181 -18.15 -7.20 -6.30
N GLN A 182 -19.08 -8.07 -5.99
CA GLN A 182 -19.76 -8.89 -7.01
C GLN A 182 -20.32 -8.03 -8.14
N GLY A 183 -19.93 -8.34 -9.38
CA GLY A 183 -20.34 -7.59 -10.58
C GLY A 183 -19.55 -6.30 -10.86
N LEU A 184 -18.60 -5.93 -10.03
CA LEU A 184 -17.72 -4.78 -10.26
C LEU A 184 -16.49 -5.21 -11.06
N GLY A 185 -16.35 -4.68 -12.28
CA GLY A 185 -15.25 -4.99 -13.21
C GLY A 185 -14.05 -4.07 -13.02
N ALA A 186 -13.33 -4.16 -11.90
CA ALA A 186 -12.16 -3.33 -11.60
C ALA A 186 -11.02 -4.17 -11.05
N GLU A 187 -9.78 -3.66 -11.19
CA GLU A 187 -8.59 -4.25 -10.57
C GLU A 187 -8.72 -4.30 -9.05
N ILE A 188 -8.07 -5.27 -8.44
CA ILE A 188 -8.16 -5.48 -6.99
C ILE A 188 -6.80 -5.48 -6.30
N SER A 189 -6.79 -5.10 -5.02
CA SER A 189 -5.61 -5.11 -4.17
C SER A 189 -5.96 -5.54 -2.75
N LEU A 190 -5.60 -6.76 -2.39
CA LEU A 190 -5.82 -7.33 -1.05
C LEU A 190 -4.50 -7.61 -0.32
N ARG A 191 -3.50 -8.16 -1.01
CA ARG A 191 -2.31 -8.73 -0.39
C ARG A 191 -1.34 -7.65 0.13
N ASN A 192 -1.15 -7.64 1.46
CA ASN A 192 -0.05 -7.00 2.17
C ASN A 192 1.15 -7.96 2.28
N SER A 193 2.23 -7.61 2.99
CA SER A 193 3.42 -8.46 3.13
C SER A 193 3.13 -9.90 3.55
N PRO A 194 2.42 -10.17 4.68
CA PRO A 194 2.13 -11.55 5.06
C PRO A 194 1.27 -12.28 4.02
N ALA A 195 0.34 -11.58 3.38
CA ALA A 195 -0.50 -12.22 2.37
C ALA A 195 0.26 -12.49 1.04
N VAL A 196 1.28 -11.70 0.70
CA VAL A 196 2.18 -12.02 -0.41
C VAL A 196 2.93 -13.31 -0.13
N MET A 197 3.40 -13.50 1.10
CA MET A 197 4.25 -14.62 1.49
C MET A 197 3.45 -15.89 1.83
N GLY A 198 2.29 -15.78 2.47
CA GLY A 198 1.56 -16.92 3.04
C GLY A 198 0.21 -17.24 2.39
N TRP A 199 -0.34 -16.36 1.53
CA TRP A 199 -1.68 -16.52 0.96
C TRP A 199 -1.67 -16.38 -0.57
N PRO A 200 -0.93 -17.24 -1.31
CA PRO A 200 -0.76 -17.10 -2.76
C PRO A 200 -2.06 -17.23 -3.54
N SER A 201 -3.06 -17.95 -3.00
CA SER A 201 -4.37 -18.15 -3.63
C SER A 201 -5.30 -16.93 -3.53
N VAL A 202 -4.98 -15.93 -2.70
CA VAL A 202 -5.79 -14.71 -2.60
C VAL A 202 -5.61 -13.87 -3.87
N PRO A 203 -6.70 -13.59 -4.60
CA PRO A 203 -6.62 -12.83 -5.84
C PRO A 203 -6.18 -11.40 -5.59
N SER A 204 -5.32 -10.87 -6.47
CA SER A 204 -4.87 -9.48 -6.46
C SER A 204 -4.24 -9.13 -7.79
N ASP A 205 -4.53 -7.95 -8.34
CA ASP A 205 -3.83 -7.37 -9.48
C ASP A 205 -2.68 -6.48 -9.03
N TRP A 206 -2.78 -6.02 -7.79
CA TRP A 206 -1.78 -5.21 -7.10
C TRP A 206 -1.50 -5.75 -5.70
N VAL A 207 -0.22 -5.85 -5.33
CA VAL A 207 0.19 -6.13 -3.95
C VAL A 207 0.82 -4.90 -3.32
N ARG A 208 0.82 -4.85 -1.99
CA ARG A 208 1.35 -3.74 -1.20
C ARG A 208 2.33 -4.24 -0.14
N PRO A 209 3.52 -4.70 -0.58
CA PRO A 209 4.57 -5.10 0.34
C PRO A 209 5.04 -3.89 1.16
N GLY A 210 5.09 -4.04 2.47
CA GLY A 210 5.61 -3.08 3.43
C GLY A 210 6.74 -3.70 4.22
N ILE A 211 6.43 -4.33 5.35
CA ILE A 211 7.45 -4.84 6.28
C ILE A 211 8.46 -5.79 5.62
N MET A 212 8.03 -6.59 4.64
CA MET A 212 8.94 -7.49 3.93
C MET A 212 10.01 -6.76 3.11
N LEU A 213 9.76 -5.52 2.66
CA LEU A 213 10.76 -4.72 1.94
C LEU A 213 11.97 -4.42 2.81
N TYR A 214 11.77 -4.33 4.11
CA TYR A 214 12.79 -3.99 5.10
C TYR A 214 13.40 -5.22 5.75
N GLY A 215 13.16 -6.41 5.19
CA GLY A 215 13.79 -7.66 5.62
C GLY A 215 13.24 -8.27 6.90
N SER A 216 12.13 -7.75 7.41
CA SER A 216 11.47 -8.31 8.58
C SER A 216 10.39 -9.31 8.17
N THR A 217 10.41 -10.50 8.78
CA THR A 217 9.31 -11.45 8.62
C THR A 217 8.06 -10.92 9.33
N PRO A 218 6.89 -11.02 8.71
CA PRO A 218 5.64 -10.69 9.38
C PRO A 218 5.11 -11.81 10.29
N PHE A 219 5.72 -13.00 10.26
CA PHE A 219 5.26 -14.17 11.00
C PHE A 219 5.98 -14.29 12.33
N GLU A 220 5.27 -14.71 13.39
CA GLU A 220 5.84 -14.90 14.73
C GLU A 220 6.82 -16.08 14.79
N GLU A 221 6.55 -17.16 14.08
CA GLU A 221 7.47 -18.29 13.97
C GLU A 221 8.33 -18.16 12.71
N ASN A 222 9.62 -18.54 12.83
CA ASN A 222 10.55 -18.67 11.71
C ASN A 222 10.14 -19.83 10.78
N ASN A 223 8.93 -19.77 10.25
CA ASN A 223 8.54 -20.62 9.16
C ASN A 223 9.40 -20.21 7.97
N SER A 224 10.11 -21.16 7.41
CA SER A 224 11.15 -21.11 6.38
C SER A 224 10.74 -20.45 5.04
N VAL A 225 9.76 -19.57 5.04
CA VAL A 225 9.38 -18.77 3.91
C VAL A 225 10.34 -17.61 3.83
N ALA A 226 11.39 -17.81 3.04
CA ALA A 226 12.34 -16.80 2.61
C ALA A 226 12.82 -15.87 3.73
N CYS A 227 13.94 -16.20 4.36
CA CYS A 227 14.75 -15.24 5.10
C CYS A 227 15.03 -14.06 4.16
N LEU A 228 14.22 -13.02 4.26
CA LEU A 228 14.51 -11.75 3.64
C LEU A 228 15.81 -11.25 4.26
N LEU A 229 16.81 -11.04 3.43
CA LEU A 229 18.13 -10.62 3.84
C LEU A 229 18.05 -9.24 4.50
N TYR A 230 17.85 -9.23 5.80
CA TYR A 230 18.09 -8.06 6.61
C TYR A 230 19.24 -8.40 7.57
N THR A 231 20.35 -7.75 7.37
CA THR A 231 21.39 -7.64 8.36
C THR A 231 21.58 -6.18 8.71
N SER A 232 20.89 -5.71 9.74
CA SER A 232 21.42 -4.60 10.51
C SER A 232 22.32 -5.23 11.57
N PRO A 233 23.64 -5.17 11.42
CA PRO A 233 24.52 -5.55 12.52
C PRO A 233 24.23 -4.59 13.67
N SER A 234 23.60 -5.11 14.74
CA SER A 234 23.56 -4.41 16.00
C SER A 234 25.02 -4.14 16.43
N PRO A 235 25.34 -2.99 17.05
CA PRO A 235 26.65 -2.77 17.65
C PRO A 235 27.09 -3.87 18.61
N ARG A 236 26.16 -4.69 19.09
CA ARG A 236 26.43 -5.89 19.92
C ARG A 236 26.96 -7.07 19.11
N ASP A 237 26.64 -7.15 17.82
CA ASP A 237 27.08 -8.27 16.97
C ASP A 237 28.49 -8.06 16.41
N LEU A 238 29.03 -6.84 16.51
CA LEU A 238 30.38 -6.49 16.11
C LEU A 238 31.42 -6.73 17.22
N SER A 239 31.00 -7.15 18.41
CA SER A 239 31.89 -7.36 19.59
C SER A 239 32.34 -8.80 19.78
N THR A 240 32.07 -9.72 18.87
CA THR A 240 32.41 -11.16 18.95
C THR A 240 33.32 -11.65 17.83
N SER A 241 34.21 -10.79 17.32
CA SER A 241 35.30 -11.20 16.43
C SER A 241 36.64 -10.73 16.96
#